data_8bf85b69a155858927b4842f026df72d
#
_entry.id   8bf85b69a155858927b4842f026df72d
#
_cell.length_a   1.000
_cell.length_b   1.000
_cell.length_c   1.000
_cell.angle_alpha   90.00
_cell.angle_beta   90.00
_cell.angle_gamma   90.00
#
_symmetry.space_group_name_H-M   'P 1'
#
loop_
_entity.id
_entity.type
_entity.pdbx_description
1 polymer ?
#
loop_
_entity_poly.entity_id
_entity_poly.type
_entity_poly.pdbx_seq_one_letter_code
_entity_poly.pdbx_strand_id
1 'polypeptide(L)'
;MPFPRPTLSRRSLVATAAAFVPFAAANPALADAKRQALVNDALDAARRVIDNTDFPDAPSLLKRSRGLLILPSFAQAAFVIGGAGGRGVLMARKGPGDWSYPAFYTMGSGSIGLQIGGRVQEIVLIVLTEKGMNSLLDSKFKFGAEAGVTLVTLGGGVGGATTAAIGADIVAYSKASGLFVGGALEGSYLEPDNDWNALYYGQGAQGRTIVMDRRFTNPGANSLRQYLARF
;
A
#
# COMPACT_ATOMS: atom_id res chain seq x y z
N MET A 1 17.26 47.66 -72.69
CA MET A 1 17.41 47.45 -71.25
C MET A 1 16.51 46.32 -70.87
N PRO A 2 17.01 45.13 -70.50
CA PRO A 2 16.14 44.04 -70.09
C PRO A 2 15.98 44.04 -68.57
N PHE A 3 14.75 43.78 -68.10
CA PHE A 3 14.37 43.65 -66.71
C PHE A 3 14.86 42.33 -66.11
N PRO A 4 15.36 42.29 -64.86
CA PRO A 4 15.77 41.06 -64.21
C PRO A 4 14.56 40.26 -63.73
N ARG A 5 14.59 38.94 -63.96
CA ARG A 5 13.65 37.97 -63.46
C ARG A 5 13.88 37.66 -61.97
N PRO A 6 12.83 37.56 -61.11
CA PRO A 6 13.02 37.16 -59.73
C PRO A 6 13.29 35.67 -59.62
N THR A 7 14.35 35.31 -58.91
CA THR A 7 14.71 33.93 -58.55
C THR A 7 13.86 33.49 -57.35
N LEU A 8 13.03 32.45 -57.55
CA LEU A 8 12.28 31.81 -56.49
C LEU A 8 13.23 31.01 -55.58
N SER A 9 13.34 31.47 -54.37
CA SER A 9 14.05 30.76 -53.26
C SER A 9 13.25 29.49 -52.88
N ARG A 10 13.93 28.35 -52.96
CA ARG A 10 13.42 27.07 -52.43
C ARG A 10 13.39 27.11 -50.91
N ARG A 11 12.24 27.39 -50.34
CA ARG A 11 12.00 27.17 -48.90
C ARG A 11 12.00 25.69 -48.61
N SER A 12 12.99 25.23 -47.90
CA SER A 12 13.07 23.87 -47.35
C SER A 12 11.93 23.65 -46.37
N LEU A 13 10.96 22.81 -46.73
CA LEU A 13 9.97 22.27 -45.85
C LEU A 13 10.68 21.23 -44.94
N VAL A 14 10.99 21.63 -43.72
CA VAL A 14 11.38 20.68 -42.66
C VAL A 14 10.10 20.01 -42.20
N ALA A 15 9.85 18.79 -42.70
CA ALA A 15 8.81 17.93 -42.20
C ALA A 15 9.26 17.36 -40.83
N THR A 16 8.74 17.93 -39.75
CA THR A 16 8.88 17.36 -38.41
C THR A 16 8.01 16.11 -38.36
N ALA A 17 8.64 14.93 -38.52
CA ALA A 17 7.98 13.66 -38.27
C ALA A 17 7.74 13.55 -36.75
N ALA A 18 6.52 13.81 -36.32
CA ALA A 18 6.08 13.48 -34.97
C ALA A 18 6.11 11.96 -34.84
N ALA A 19 7.06 11.45 -34.09
CA ALA A 19 7.15 10.03 -33.73
C ALA A 19 5.91 9.69 -32.88
N PHE A 20 4.93 9.05 -33.49
CA PHE A 20 3.79 8.48 -32.78
C PHE A 20 4.34 7.27 -31.99
N VAL A 21 4.64 7.47 -30.69
CA VAL A 21 4.91 6.37 -29.78
C VAL A 21 3.56 5.68 -29.54
N PRO A 22 3.38 4.42 -29.98
CA PRO A 22 2.14 3.72 -29.70
C PRO A 22 2.03 3.57 -28.18
N PHE A 23 0.99 4.15 -27.59
CA PHE A 23 0.63 3.88 -26.22
C PHE A 23 0.26 2.39 -26.17
N ALA A 24 1.20 1.56 -25.67
CA ALA A 24 0.95 0.14 -25.52
C ALA A 24 -0.25 -0.03 -24.59
N ALA A 25 -1.38 -0.43 -25.15
CA ALA A 25 -2.57 -0.75 -24.38
C ALA A 25 -2.16 -1.80 -23.34
N ALA A 26 -2.29 -1.46 -22.06
CA ALA A 26 -1.95 -2.37 -20.98
C ALA A 26 -2.79 -3.64 -21.14
N ASN A 27 -2.13 -4.79 -21.30
CA ASN A 27 -2.81 -6.07 -21.45
C ASN A 27 -3.61 -6.36 -20.17
N PRO A 28 -4.95 -6.43 -20.21
CA PRO A 28 -5.77 -6.61 -19.01
C PRO A 28 -5.39 -7.87 -18.21
N ALA A 29 -5.00 -8.95 -18.88
CA ALA A 29 -4.55 -10.18 -18.22
C ALA A 29 -3.26 -9.97 -17.38
N LEU A 30 -2.31 -9.15 -17.85
CA LEU A 30 -1.10 -8.81 -17.09
C LEU A 30 -1.43 -7.89 -15.90
N ALA A 31 -2.42 -7.04 -16.07
CA ALA A 31 -2.88 -6.16 -15.01
C ALA A 31 -3.56 -6.95 -13.88
N ASP A 32 -4.39 -7.95 -14.21
CA ASP A 32 -5.00 -8.85 -13.23
C ASP A 32 -3.96 -9.72 -12.52
N ALA A 33 -2.97 -10.21 -13.24
CA ALA A 33 -1.86 -10.96 -12.66
C ALA A 33 -1.08 -10.15 -11.60
N LYS A 34 -0.88 -8.85 -11.82
CA LYS A 34 -0.19 -7.97 -10.85
C LYS A 34 -1.00 -7.78 -9.56
N ARG A 35 -2.32 -7.64 -9.66
CA ARG A 35 -3.20 -7.49 -8.47
C ARG A 35 -3.26 -8.80 -7.70
N GLN A 36 -3.39 -9.91 -8.41
CA GLN A 36 -3.37 -11.22 -7.78
C GLN A 36 -2.02 -11.51 -7.11
N ALA A 37 -0.91 -11.13 -7.76
CA ALA A 37 0.42 -11.24 -7.16
C ALA A 37 0.51 -10.46 -5.85
N LEU A 38 0.02 -9.21 -5.81
CA LEU A 38 0.00 -8.42 -4.57
C LEU A 38 -0.80 -9.09 -3.45
N VAL A 39 -1.94 -9.73 -3.76
CA VAL A 39 -2.74 -10.48 -2.77
C VAL A 39 -1.97 -11.70 -2.26
N ASN A 40 -1.26 -12.40 -3.14
CA ASN A 40 -0.43 -13.54 -2.76
C ASN A 40 0.76 -13.09 -1.90
N ASP A 41 1.45 -12.03 -2.30
CA ASP A 41 2.56 -11.44 -1.56
C ASP A 41 2.10 -10.96 -0.16
N ALA A 42 0.87 -10.42 -0.06
CA ALA A 42 0.27 -10.02 1.20
C ALA A 42 0.01 -11.22 2.12
N LEU A 43 -0.43 -12.36 1.57
CA LEU A 43 -0.55 -13.61 2.35
C LEU A 43 0.80 -14.05 2.91
N ASP A 44 1.83 -14.02 2.07
CA ASP A 44 3.16 -14.45 2.47
C ASP A 44 3.78 -13.49 3.49
N ALA A 45 3.60 -12.17 3.34
CA ALA A 45 4.02 -11.18 4.33
C ALA A 45 3.28 -11.34 5.66
N ALA A 46 1.96 -11.58 5.62
CA ALA A 46 1.18 -11.86 6.82
C ALA A 46 1.71 -13.09 7.57
N ARG A 47 2.00 -14.18 6.88
CA ARG A 47 2.60 -15.40 7.48
C ARG A 47 3.95 -15.11 8.11
N ARG A 48 4.83 -14.40 7.38
CA ARG A 48 6.18 -14.08 7.86
C ARG A 48 6.20 -13.17 9.09
N VAL A 49 5.17 -12.39 9.32
CA VAL A 49 5.06 -11.51 10.49
C VAL A 49 4.25 -12.17 11.61
N ILE A 50 3.06 -12.69 11.30
CA ILE A 50 2.13 -13.20 12.32
C ILE A 50 2.59 -14.55 12.91
N ASP A 51 3.16 -15.42 12.08
CA ASP A 51 3.68 -16.72 12.52
C ASP A 51 5.15 -16.61 13.01
N ASN A 52 5.72 -15.39 13.13
CA ASN A 52 7.11 -15.17 13.55
C ASN A 52 7.23 -15.21 15.07
N THR A 53 8.21 -15.96 15.54
CA THR A 53 8.56 -16.06 16.98
C THR A 53 9.09 -14.76 17.58
N ASP A 54 9.61 -13.84 16.75
CA ASP A 54 10.03 -12.50 17.18
C ASP A 54 8.85 -11.60 17.57
N PHE A 55 7.65 -11.95 17.14
CA PHE A 55 6.40 -11.21 17.41
C PHE A 55 5.36 -12.10 18.10
N PRO A 56 5.63 -12.62 19.29
CA PRO A 56 4.78 -13.64 19.95
C PRO A 56 3.37 -13.12 20.29
N ASP A 57 3.18 -11.83 20.34
CA ASP A 57 1.90 -11.16 20.63
C ASP A 57 1.06 -10.84 19.37
N ALA A 58 1.64 -10.86 18.18
CA ALA A 58 0.94 -10.54 16.94
C ALA A 58 -0.32 -11.41 16.73
N PRO A 59 -0.31 -12.75 16.95
CA PRO A 59 -1.51 -13.56 16.85
C PRO A 59 -2.60 -13.16 17.82
N SER A 60 -2.25 -12.79 19.06
CA SER A 60 -3.20 -12.37 20.09
C SER A 60 -3.82 -11.01 19.79
N LEU A 61 -3.03 -10.07 19.27
CA LEU A 61 -3.52 -8.76 18.82
C LEU A 61 -4.42 -8.91 17.61
N LEU A 62 -4.08 -9.79 16.67
CA LEU A 62 -4.91 -10.05 15.49
C LEU A 62 -6.27 -10.62 15.86
N LYS A 63 -6.36 -11.50 16.86
CA LYS A 63 -7.64 -12.04 17.36
C LYS A 63 -8.60 -10.98 17.91
N ARG A 64 -8.10 -9.88 18.42
CA ARG A 64 -8.89 -8.75 18.94
C ARG A 64 -8.94 -7.54 18.01
N SER A 65 -8.34 -7.64 16.82
CA SER A 65 -8.27 -6.54 15.88
C SER A 65 -9.61 -6.22 15.22
N ARG A 66 -9.70 -5.01 14.68
CA ARG A 66 -10.78 -4.54 13.80
C ARG A 66 -10.41 -4.66 12.32
N GLY A 67 -9.11 -4.76 12.04
CA GLY A 67 -8.62 -4.87 10.67
C GLY A 67 -7.12 -5.12 10.60
N LEU A 68 -6.67 -5.32 9.38
CA LEU A 68 -5.28 -5.59 9.05
C LEU A 68 -4.92 -4.88 7.74
N LEU A 69 -3.86 -4.07 7.76
CA LEU A 69 -3.25 -3.53 6.54
C LEU A 69 -1.90 -4.21 6.34
N ILE A 70 -1.69 -4.77 5.16
CA ILE A 70 -0.47 -5.48 4.79
C ILE A 70 0.17 -4.78 3.60
N LEU A 71 1.41 -4.35 3.76
CA LEU A 71 2.27 -3.79 2.72
C LEU A 71 3.43 -4.77 2.50
N PRO A 72 3.32 -5.71 1.54
CA PRO A 72 4.33 -6.75 1.34
C PRO A 72 5.64 -6.20 0.79
N SER A 73 5.60 -5.02 0.17
CA SER A 73 6.77 -4.36 -0.37
C SER A 73 6.62 -2.85 -0.22
N PHE A 74 7.25 -2.30 0.80
CA PHE A 74 7.38 -0.87 1.01
C PHE A 74 8.82 -0.48 0.71
N ALA A 75 9.03 0.19 -0.43
CA ALA A 75 10.34 0.57 -0.92
C ALA A 75 10.67 2.00 -0.49
N GLN A 76 11.89 2.18 0.01
CA GLN A 76 12.46 3.49 0.28
C GLN A 76 13.67 3.70 -0.62
N ALA A 77 13.74 4.85 -1.25
CA ALA A 77 14.91 5.28 -2.00
C ALA A 77 15.24 6.73 -1.63
N ALA A 78 16.47 7.00 -1.26
CA ALA A 78 16.93 8.32 -0.90
C ALA A 78 18.29 8.60 -1.52
N PHE A 79 18.42 9.79 -2.15
CA PHE A 79 19.71 10.27 -2.69
C PHE A 79 19.94 11.75 -2.39
N VAL A 80 19.28 12.56 -1.89
CA VAL A 80 19.27 13.98 -1.48
C VAL A 80 17.83 14.40 -1.23
N ILE A 81 16.92 13.98 -2.12
CA ILE A 81 15.49 14.00 -1.96
C ILE A 81 15.06 12.54 -2.05
N GLY A 82 14.45 12.03 -1.01
CA GLY A 82 14.01 10.64 -0.94
C GLY A 82 12.50 10.51 -1.04
N GLY A 83 12.07 9.33 -1.45
CA GLY A 83 10.68 8.92 -1.41
C GLY A 83 10.57 7.50 -0.92
N ALA A 84 9.46 7.18 -0.31
CA ALA A 84 9.09 5.82 0.03
C ALA A 84 7.69 5.55 -0.46
N GLY A 85 7.41 4.32 -0.83
CA GLY A 85 6.08 3.96 -1.28
C GLY A 85 5.90 2.47 -1.48
N GLY A 86 4.66 2.06 -1.49
CA GLY A 86 4.26 0.69 -1.72
C GLY A 86 2.76 0.56 -1.87
N ARG A 87 2.34 -0.58 -2.42
CA ARG A 87 0.94 -0.99 -2.42
C ARG A 87 0.72 -2.07 -1.39
N GLY A 88 -0.46 -2.08 -0.84
CA GLY A 88 -0.88 -3.08 0.12
C GLY A 88 -2.36 -3.36 0.04
N VAL A 89 -2.82 -4.17 0.98
CA VAL A 89 -4.23 -4.54 1.09
C VAL A 89 -4.73 -4.29 2.50
N LEU A 90 -5.90 -3.67 2.60
CA LEU A 90 -6.64 -3.46 3.85
C LEU A 90 -7.80 -4.44 3.93
N MET A 91 -7.95 -5.10 5.07
CA MET A 91 -9.05 -6.00 5.38
C MET A 91 -9.67 -5.65 6.74
N ALA A 92 -10.99 -5.73 6.87
CA ALA A 92 -11.69 -5.58 8.14
C ALA A 92 -12.10 -6.93 8.72
N ARG A 93 -12.10 -7.00 10.04
CA ARG A 93 -12.57 -8.14 10.82
C ARG A 93 -13.88 -7.76 11.53
N LYS A 94 -14.93 -8.53 11.30
CA LYS A 94 -16.24 -8.33 11.96
C LYS A 94 -16.42 -9.21 13.19
N GLY A 95 -15.77 -10.36 13.19
CA GLY A 95 -15.81 -11.32 14.27
C GLY A 95 -14.78 -12.43 14.10
N PRO A 96 -14.76 -13.42 14.99
CA PRO A 96 -13.83 -14.55 14.86
C PRO A 96 -13.97 -15.23 13.50
N GLY A 97 -12.86 -15.35 12.76
CA GLY A 97 -12.81 -15.96 11.43
C GLY A 97 -13.50 -15.18 10.31
N ASP A 98 -14.17 -14.06 10.60
CA ASP A 98 -14.96 -13.31 9.62
C ASP A 98 -14.19 -12.06 9.11
N TRP A 99 -13.43 -12.24 8.03
CA TRP A 99 -12.66 -11.22 7.36
C TRP A 99 -13.31 -10.77 6.05
N SER A 100 -13.26 -9.48 5.75
CA SER A 100 -13.63 -8.94 4.44
C SER A 100 -12.73 -9.45 3.34
N TYR A 101 -13.10 -9.23 2.08
CA TYR A 101 -12.16 -9.26 0.98
C TYR A 101 -11.20 -8.08 1.07
N PRO A 102 -9.95 -8.20 0.53
CA PRO A 102 -8.94 -7.15 0.60
C PRO A 102 -9.26 -5.99 -0.35
N ALA A 103 -9.17 -4.75 0.13
CA ALA A 103 -9.14 -3.58 -0.72
C ALA A 103 -7.71 -3.11 -0.93
N PHE A 104 -7.38 -2.68 -2.14
CA PHE A 104 -6.06 -2.16 -2.48
C PHE A 104 -5.89 -0.73 -1.98
N TYR A 105 -4.71 -0.47 -1.43
CA TYR A 105 -4.28 0.81 -0.91
C TYR A 105 -2.87 1.14 -1.40
N THR A 106 -2.61 2.42 -1.59
CA THR A 106 -1.26 2.93 -1.86
C THR A 106 -0.79 3.73 -0.66
N MET A 107 0.44 3.46 -0.23
CA MET A 107 1.13 4.27 0.78
C MET A 107 2.29 4.97 0.12
N GLY A 108 2.48 6.26 0.42
CA GLY A 108 3.60 7.04 -0.08
C GLY A 108 4.07 8.09 0.91
N SER A 109 5.36 8.37 0.91
CA SER A 109 5.93 9.49 1.66
C SER A 109 6.98 10.21 0.82
N GLY A 110 7.02 11.55 0.96
CA GLY A 110 8.18 12.32 0.53
C GLY A 110 9.06 12.57 1.76
N SER A 111 10.32 12.28 1.67
CA SER A 111 11.29 12.60 2.71
C SER A 111 12.46 13.41 2.14
N ILE A 112 12.85 14.44 2.88
CA ILE A 112 14.12 15.15 2.64
C ILE A 112 15.08 14.58 3.67
N GLY A 113 16.06 13.79 3.24
CA GLY A 113 17.03 13.20 4.16
C GLY A 113 18.27 12.67 3.48
N LEU A 114 19.41 12.84 4.17
CA LEU A 114 20.75 12.43 3.75
C LEU A 114 21.00 10.91 3.89
N GLN A 115 20.02 10.06 3.54
CA GLN A 115 20.25 8.62 3.54
C GLN A 115 20.50 8.14 2.11
N ILE A 116 21.70 7.62 1.88
CA ILE A 116 22.06 6.97 0.60
C ILE A 116 21.71 5.49 0.74
N GLY A 117 20.80 5.01 -0.10
CA GLY A 117 20.46 3.60 -0.17
C GLY A 117 18.98 3.33 -0.47
N GLY A 118 18.71 2.15 -1.02
CA GLY A 118 17.38 1.61 -1.21
C GLY A 118 17.10 0.50 -0.21
N ARG A 119 15.91 0.47 0.36
CA ARG A 119 15.45 -0.64 1.21
C ARG A 119 14.03 -1.02 0.81
N VAL A 120 13.77 -2.30 0.88
CA VAL A 120 12.42 -2.87 0.75
C VAL A 120 12.10 -3.59 2.04
N GLN A 121 10.93 -3.34 2.60
CA GLN A 121 10.50 -3.96 3.84
C GLN A 121 9.04 -4.35 3.78
N GLU A 122 8.70 -5.37 4.55
CA GLU A 122 7.32 -5.80 4.78
C GLU A 122 6.80 -5.09 6.02
N ILE A 123 5.60 -4.52 5.91
CA ILE A 123 4.94 -3.84 7.01
C ILE A 123 3.55 -4.43 7.18
N VAL A 124 3.24 -4.84 8.41
CA VAL A 124 1.91 -5.33 8.78
C VAL A 124 1.38 -4.45 9.90
N LEU A 125 0.25 -3.80 9.66
CA LEU A 125 -0.41 -2.94 10.64
C LEU A 125 -1.68 -3.65 11.15
N ILE A 126 -1.68 -4.01 12.44
CA ILE A 126 -2.84 -4.55 13.12
C ILE A 126 -3.66 -3.39 13.69
N VAL A 127 -4.88 -3.22 13.23
CA VAL A 127 -5.79 -2.14 13.64
C VAL A 127 -6.64 -2.64 14.80
N LEU A 128 -6.48 -2.03 15.97
CA LEU A 128 -7.10 -2.52 17.21
C LEU A 128 -8.44 -1.83 17.51
N THR A 129 -8.64 -0.61 17.06
CA THR A 129 -9.82 0.20 17.37
C THR A 129 -10.66 0.55 16.14
N GLU A 130 -11.93 0.83 16.35
CA GLU A 130 -12.80 1.34 15.28
C GLU A 130 -12.34 2.71 14.78
N LYS A 131 -11.80 3.53 15.68
CA LYS A 131 -11.21 4.82 15.34
C LYS A 131 -10.05 4.64 14.36
N GLY A 132 -9.08 3.77 14.67
CA GLY A 132 -7.98 3.44 13.76
C GLY A 132 -8.47 2.91 12.42
N MET A 133 -9.50 2.05 12.44
CA MET A 133 -10.07 1.50 11.20
C MET A 133 -10.74 2.57 10.34
N ASN A 134 -11.55 3.45 10.95
CA ASN A 134 -12.21 4.53 10.22
C ASN A 134 -11.20 5.52 9.63
N SER A 135 -10.13 5.83 10.35
CA SER A 135 -9.06 6.71 9.86
C SER A 135 -8.36 6.13 8.61
N LEU A 136 -8.11 4.82 8.58
CA LEU A 136 -7.53 4.18 7.38
C LEU A 136 -8.50 4.11 6.20
N LEU A 137 -9.81 4.20 6.45
CA LEU A 137 -10.85 4.19 5.41
C LEU A 137 -11.11 5.57 4.80
N ASP A 138 -10.59 6.63 5.42
CA ASP A 138 -10.70 7.97 4.89
C ASP A 138 -9.92 8.11 3.57
N SER A 139 -10.31 9.07 2.76
CA SER A 139 -9.74 9.23 1.41
C SER A 139 -8.25 9.52 1.41
N LYS A 140 -7.72 10.03 2.51
CA LYS A 140 -6.28 10.29 2.69
C LYS A 140 -5.94 10.34 4.17
N PHE A 141 -5.31 9.28 4.66
CA PHE A 141 -4.81 9.20 6.03
C PHE A 141 -3.33 9.53 6.09
N LYS A 142 -2.92 10.40 7.02
CA LYS A 142 -1.51 10.76 7.23
C LYS A 142 -1.02 10.24 8.57
N PHE A 143 -0.08 9.32 8.55
CA PHE A 143 0.54 8.79 9.76
C PHE A 143 1.29 9.87 10.53
N GLY A 144 1.07 9.93 11.85
CA GLY A 144 1.70 10.89 12.75
C GLY A 144 1.09 12.30 12.76
N ALA A 145 0.16 12.63 11.84
CA ALA A 145 -0.50 13.93 11.79
C ALA A 145 -1.99 13.89 12.17
N GLU A 146 -2.61 12.72 12.09
CA GLU A 146 -4.03 12.54 12.45
C GLU A 146 -4.18 12.62 13.97
N ALA A 147 -4.81 13.68 14.44
CA ALA A 147 -5.03 13.92 15.85
C ALA A 147 -5.76 12.73 16.50
N GLY A 148 -5.08 12.09 17.42
CA GLY A 148 -5.65 11.08 18.28
C GLY A 148 -5.56 9.63 17.81
N VAL A 149 -4.95 9.30 16.66
CA VAL A 149 -4.63 7.90 16.31
C VAL A 149 -3.25 7.57 16.87
N THR A 150 -3.21 6.62 17.78
CA THR A 150 -1.96 6.18 18.40
C THR A 150 -1.38 5.01 17.60
N LEU A 151 -0.20 5.24 17.01
CA LEU A 151 0.57 4.23 16.30
C LEU A 151 1.75 3.78 17.16
N VAL A 152 1.85 2.47 17.36
CA VAL A 152 3.03 1.82 17.97
C VAL A 152 3.73 0.98 16.92
N THR A 153 5.05 1.12 16.82
CA THR A 153 5.87 0.38 15.87
C THR A 153 6.76 -0.62 16.61
N LEU A 154 6.75 -1.86 16.14
CA LEU A 154 7.49 -2.95 16.73
C LEU A 154 8.44 -3.53 15.68
N GLY A 155 9.72 -3.57 16.02
CA GLY A 155 10.77 -4.23 15.23
C GLY A 155 11.18 -5.56 15.86
N GLY A 156 11.84 -6.40 15.07
CA GLY A 156 12.35 -7.68 15.58
C GLY A 156 13.27 -7.52 16.79
N GLY A 157 13.08 -8.36 17.82
CA GLY A 157 13.92 -8.39 19.01
C GLY A 157 13.50 -7.49 20.17
N VAL A 158 12.37 -6.78 20.07
CA VAL A 158 11.85 -5.95 21.18
C VAL A 158 10.87 -6.79 22.00
N GLY A 159 11.31 -7.34 23.11
CA GLY A 159 10.43 -7.92 24.13
C GLY A 159 9.60 -6.80 24.79
N GLY A 160 8.28 -7.01 24.94
CA GLY A 160 7.40 -6.05 25.62
C GLY A 160 6.34 -5.41 24.71
N ALA A 161 6.16 -5.96 23.53
CA ALA A 161 5.17 -5.51 22.55
C ALA A 161 3.75 -5.42 23.11
N THR A 162 3.33 -6.33 23.97
CA THR A 162 2.00 -6.33 24.57
C THR A 162 1.77 -5.10 25.46
N THR A 163 2.78 -4.66 26.21
CA THR A 163 2.69 -3.46 27.04
C THR A 163 2.68 -2.19 26.19
N ALA A 164 3.47 -2.15 25.13
CA ALA A 164 3.52 -1.03 24.19
C ALA A 164 2.21 -0.86 23.40
N ALA A 165 1.48 -1.97 23.16
CA ALA A 165 0.19 -1.94 22.47
C ALA A 165 -0.99 -1.46 23.34
N ILE A 166 -0.78 -1.22 24.66
CA ILE A 166 -1.83 -0.70 25.54
C ILE A 166 -2.18 0.71 25.10
N GLY A 167 -3.45 0.92 24.72
CA GLY A 167 -3.94 2.21 24.24
C GLY A 167 -3.61 2.57 22.80
N ALA A 168 -2.90 1.69 22.06
CA ALA A 168 -2.65 1.91 20.65
C ALA A 168 -3.91 1.67 19.81
N ASP A 169 -4.16 2.52 18.81
CA ASP A 169 -5.17 2.31 17.80
C ASP A 169 -4.66 1.37 16.70
N ILE A 170 -3.37 1.47 16.38
CA ILE A 170 -2.70 0.69 15.33
C ILE A 170 -1.34 0.22 15.86
N VAL A 171 -1.03 -1.04 15.64
CA VAL A 171 0.30 -1.62 15.92
C VAL A 171 0.93 -2.05 14.61
N ALA A 172 2.09 -1.50 14.29
CA ALA A 172 2.84 -1.82 13.08
C ALA A 172 4.01 -2.76 13.40
N TYR A 173 4.06 -3.85 12.68
CA TYR A 173 5.13 -4.83 12.72
C TYR A 173 5.98 -4.76 11.45
N SER A 174 7.31 -4.82 11.62
CA SER A 174 8.22 -5.02 10.51
C SER A 174 9.46 -5.77 10.98
N LYS A 175 10.05 -6.56 10.10
CA LYS A 175 11.34 -7.24 10.38
C LYS A 175 12.53 -6.29 10.44
N ALA A 176 12.39 -5.07 9.91
CA ALA A 176 13.42 -4.05 10.07
C ALA A 176 13.48 -3.57 11.54
N SER A 177 14.63 -3.04 11.98
CA SER A 177 14.76 -2.50 13.34
C SER A 177 13.68 -1.45 13.63
N GLY A 178 13.06 -1.50 14.82
CA GLY A 178 11.85 -0.74 15.16
C GLY A 178 11.94 0.77 14.98
N LEU A 179 13.08 1.39 15.23
CA LEU A 179 13.36 2.80 14.97
C LEU A 179 13.19 3.19 13.50
N PHE A 180 13.39 2.24 12.59
CA PHE A 180 13.32 2.48 11.16
C PHE A 180 11.89 2.49 10.63
N VAL A 181 11.01 1.66 11.22
CA VAL A 181 9.60 1.55 10.79
C VAL A 181 8.82 2.78 11.22
N GLY A 182 9.03 3.26 12.45
CA GLY A 182 8.40 4.48 12.94
C GLY A 182 8.71 5.68 12.06
N GLY A 183 9.97 5.90 11.76
CA GLY A 183 10.40 6.99 10.88
C GLY A 183 9.96 6.83 9.41
N ALA A 184 9.77 5.58 8.94
CA ALA A 184 9.28 5.32 7.59
C ALA A 184 7.77 5.57 7.44
N LEU A 185 7.01 5.32 8.51
CA LEU A 185 5.56 5.52 8.53
C LEU A 185 5.19 6.97 8.83
N GLU A 186 5.96 7.63 9.70
CA GLU A 186 5.68 9.02 10.09
C GLU A 186 5.70 9.96 8.87
N GLY A 187 4.63 10.71 8.70
CA GLY A 187 4.43 11.61 7.56
C GLY A 187 4.04 10.93 6.25
N SER A 188 3.94 9.57 6.23
CA SER A 188 3.42 8.85 5.07
C SER A 188 1.91 9.04 4.93
N TYR A 189 1.45 9.05 3.68
CA TYR A 189 0.03 9.04 3.33
C TYR A 189 -0.39 7.65 2.93
N LEU A 190 -1.58 7.25 3.36
CA LEU A 190 -2.29 6.07 2.91
C LEU A 190 -3.58 6.50 2.23
N GLU A 191 -3.84 5.97 1.07
CA GLU A 191 -5.07 6.24 0.31
C GLU A 191 -5.58 4.98 -0.42
N PRO A 192 -6.90 4.81 -0.59
CA PRO A 192 -7.44 3.70 -1.34
C PRO A 192 -7.06 3.81 -2.82
N ASP A 193 -6.54 2.74 -3.39
CA ASP A 193 -6.27 2.63 -4.83
C ASP A 193 -7.53 2.16 -5.55
N ASN A 194 -8.46 3.10 -5.76
CA ASN A 194 -9.76 2.77 -6.31
C ASN A 194 -9.70 2.28 -7.77
N ASP A 195 -8.67 2.64 -8.52
CA ASP A 195 -8.43 2.11 -9.87
C ASP A 195 -8.11 0.61 -9.80
N TRP A 196 -7.22 0.21 -8.89
CA TRP A 196 -6.90 -1.19 -8.67
C TRP A 196 -8.09 -1.96 -8.10
N ASN A 197 -8.86 -1.34 -7.19
CA ASN A 197 -10.09 -1.93 -6.66
C ASN A 197 -11.11 -2.19 -7.78
N ALA A 198 -11.38 -1.20 -8.61
CA ALA A 198 -12.33 -1.33 -9.73
C ALA A 198 -11.88 -2.37 -10.77
N LEU A 199 -10.58 -2.45 -11.03
CA LEU A 199 -10.02 -3.42 -11.97
C LEU A 199 -10.01 -4.86 -11.43
N TYR A 200 -10.02 -5.08 -10.12
CA TYR A 200 -9.99 -6.40 -9.50
C TYR A 200 -11.40 -6.92 -9.15
N TYR A 201 -12.31 -6.02 -8.82
CA TYR A 201 -13.67 -6.37 -8.35
C TYR A 201 -14.77 -5.93 -9.31
N GLY A 202 -14.50 -5.02 -10.22
CA GLY A 202 -15.49 -4.41 -11.09
C GLY A 202 -15.80 -2.96 -10.73
N GLN A 203 -16.56 -2.31 -11.57
CA GLN A 203 -16.95 -0.90 -11.45
C GLN A 203 -17.62 -0.60 -10.10
N GLY A 204 -17.28 0.54 -9.51
CA GLY A 204 -17.84 1.00 -8.24
C GLY A 204 -17.20 0.37 -6.99
N ALA A 205 -16.20 -0.52 -7.15
CA ALA A 205 -15.44 -1.06 -6.05
C ALA A 205 -14.52 0.02 -5.47
N GLN A 206 -14.77 0.39 -4.22
CA GLN A 206 -14.00 1.36 -3.45
C GLN A 206 -13.56 0.73 -2.13
N GLY A 207 -12.51 1.27 -1.51
CA GLY A 207 -11.97 0.72 -0.27
C GLY A 207 -13.06 0.43 0.78
N ARG A 208 -13.91 1.40 1.10
CA ARG A 208 -15.01 1.25 2.08
C ARG A 208 -16.06 0.22 1.64
N THR A 209 -16.48 0.24 0.38
CA THR A 209 -17.53 -0.68 -0.12
C THR A 209 -17.08 -2.13 -0.15
N ILE A 210 -15.78 -2.39 -0.32
CA ILE A 210 -15.20 -3.72 -0.25
C ILE A 210 -15.07 -4.17 1.21
N VAL A 211 -14.46 -3.34 2.05
CA VAL A 211 -14.00 -3.71 3.39
C VAL A 211 -15.13 -3.69 4.41
N MET A 212 -15.93 -2.61 4.45
CA MET A 212 -16.98 -2.42 5.44
C MET A 212 -18.33 -2.93 4.95
N ASP A 213 -18.75 -2.50 3.76
CA ASP A 213 -20.06 -2.87 3.20
C ASP A 213 -20.05 -4.30 2.64
N ARG A 214 -18.86 -4.87 2.34
CA ARG A 214 -18.65 -6.25 1.84
C ARG A 214 -19.45 -6.57 0.57
N ARG A 215 -19.59 -5.58 -0.30
CA ARG A 215 -20.41 -5.66 -1.53
C ARG A 215 -19.69 -6.40 -2.66
N PHE A 216 -18.40 -6.65 -2.52
CA PHE A 216 -17.56 -7.23 -3.56
C PHE A 216 -16.83 -8.48 -3.05
N THR A 217 -16.66 -9.43 -3.96
CA THR A 217 -15.97 -10.71 -3.70
C THR A 217 -15.04 -11.04 -4.84
N ASN A 218 -13.91 -11.69 -4.55
CA ASN A 218 -13.03 -12.25 -5.55
C ASN A 218 -12.37 -13.53 -5.01
N PRO A 219 -12.64 -14.70 -5.60
CA PRO A 219 -12.08 -15.98 -5.15
C PRO A 219 -10.55 -16.02 -5.09
N GLY A 220 -9.85 -15.19 -5.89
CA GLY A 220 -8.41 -15.06 -5.85
C GLY A 220 -7.84 -14.63 -4.50
N ALA A 221 -8.66 -14.02 -3.64
CA ALA A 221 -8.26 -13.63 -2.29
C ALA A 221 -8.67 -14.62 -1.19
N ASN A 222 -9.26 -15.76 -1.54
CA ASN A 222 -9.74 -16.73 -0.54
C ASN A 222 -8.62 -17.32 0.31
N SER A 223 -7.44 -17.57 -0.25
CA SER A 223 -6.29 -18.10 0.50
C SER A 223 -5.85 -17.15 1.63
N LEU A 224 -5.82 -15.85 1.37
CA LEU A 224 -5.50 -14.83 2.38
C LEU A 224 -6.58 -14.79 3.46
N ARG A 225 -7.87 -14.79 3.07
CA ARG A 225 -9.00 -14.82 4.01
C ARG A 225 -9.01 -16.07 4.89
N GLN A 226 -8.76 -17.24 4.30
CA GLN A 226 -8.70 -18.52 5.03
C GLN A 226 -7.53 -18.55 6.02
N TYR A 227 -6.39 -18.01 5.65
CA TYR A 227 -5.27 -17.89 6.58
C TYR A 227 -5.64 -17.03 7.79
N LEU A 228 -6.22 -15.85 7.55
CA LEU A 228 -6.62 -14.92 8.62
C LEU A 228 -7.80 -15.43 9.45
N ALA A 229 -8.65 -16.29 8.89
CA ALA A 229 -9.78 -16.90 9.60
C ALA A 229 -9.37 -17.82 10.76
N ARG A 230 -8.07 -18.17 10.85
CA ARG A 230 -7.50 -18.95 11.98
C ARG A 230 -7.47 -18.14 13.29
N PHE A 231 -7.59 -16.85 13.19
CA PHE A 231 -7.51 -15.87 14.27
C PHE A 231 -8.86 -15.19 14.47
#